data_4d028875ab0a766ecd866bb169e5ecc9
#
_entry.id   4d028875ab0a766ecd866bb169e5ecc9
#
_cell.length_a   1.000
_cell.length_b   1.000
_cell.length_c   1.000
_cell.angle_alpha   90.00
_cell.angle_beta   90.00
_cell.angle_gamma   90.00
#
_symmetry.space_group_name_H-M   'P 1'
#
loop_
_entity.id
_entity.type
_entity.pdbx_description
1 polymer ?
#
loop_
_entity_poly.entity_id
_entity_poly.type
_entity_poly.pdbx_seq_one_letter_code
_entity_poly.pdbx_strand_id
1 'polypeptide(L)'
;YDKHWSYKKPYRSEVPNGRHPVDHFIIDRLKKEGLAFSPQADRRTLARRVSLDLIGLPPSIRELEAFLGDKSEEAYQNFVDGLMVRPEFGEHWARMWLDLARYADSAGYADDRARTIWAFRDYVIKAFNENLPFDQFTIEQLAGDLLAQPSEQQLIATAFHRNTQTNNEGGTNDEEFRNVAVVDRVNTTFATWMGTTMACAQCHTHKYDPITHEEYFQAFDILNQTQDADKRDESPVISIFSDQQKKQKKQLEAEINQLEKSLKFPYGNEELAQKLAAWEKDMGTTRWEILKPTQAKSQSGATLTLSDDGSVLASGDQKATDEYKFTFQSSLKTVAGLRVELLTDESL
;
A
#
# COMPACT_ATOMS: atom_id res chain seq x y z
N TYR A 1 -33.69 -11.78 15.59
CA TYR A 1 -32.95 -10.70 16.27
C TYR A 1 -33.50 -10.47 17.70
N ASP A 2 -34.78 -10.42 17.89
CA ASP A 2 -35.39 -10.02 19.19
C ASP A 2 -35.25 -11.03 20.32
N LYS A 3 -34.85 -12.25 20.04
CA LYS A 3 -34.82 -13.34 21.05
C LYS A 3 -33.43 -13.54 21.68
N HIS A 4 -32.36 -13.32 20.96
CA HIS A 4 -31.00 -13.57 21.46
C HIS A 4 -30.42 -12.32 22.13
N TRP A 5 -29.90 -12.49 23.35
CA TRP A 5 -29.43 -11.38 24.19
C TRP A 5 -28.31 -10.56 23.53
N SER A 6 -27.41 -11.18 22.72
CA SER A 6 -26.27 -10.49 22.10
C SER A 6 -26.68 -9.52 20.99
N TYR A 7 -27.87 -9.63 20.42
CA TYR A 7 -28.41 -8.71 19.42
C TYR A 7 -29.32 -7.62 20.01
N LYS A 8 -29.50 -7.62 21.34
CA LYS A 8 -30.26 -6.58 22.03
C LYS A 8 -29.37 -5.38 22.33
N LYS A 9 -29.90 -4.17 22.21
CA LYS A 9 -29.19 -2.96 22.61
C LYS A 9 -28.73 -3.13 24.07
N PRO A 10 -27.41 -2.93 24.35
CA PRO A 10 -26.90 -3.01 25.71
C PRO A 10 -27.54 -1.94 26.58
N TYR A 11 -27.83 -2.29 27.83
CA TYR A 11 -28.30 -1.36 28.86
C TYR A 11 -27.31 -1.35 30.03
N ARG A 12 -27.21 -0.22 30.68
CA ARG A 12 -26.38 -0.09 31.88
C ARG A 12 -27.13 -0.61 33.09
N SER A 13 -26.60 -1.67 33.67
CA SER A 13 -27.13 -2.20 34.94
C SER A 13 -26.82 -1.26 36.10
N GLU A 14 -27.71 -1.20 37.06
CA GLU A 14 -27.49 -0.47 38.32
C GLU A 14 -26.43 -1.18 39.15
N VAL A 15 -25.49 -0.42 39.68
CA VAL A 15 -24.43 -0.89 40.58
C VAL A 15 -24.49 -0.02 41.84
N PRO A 16 -24.46 -0.61 43.04
CA PRO A 16 -24.46 0.14 44.29
C PRO A 16 -23.30 1.13 44.38
N ASN A 17 -23.55 2.33 44.89
CA ASN A 17 -22.54 3.36 45.07
C ASN A 17 -21.33 2.83 45.86
N GLY A 18 -20.12 3.23 45.43
CA GLY A 18 -18.87 2.84 46.08
C GLY A 18 -18.32 1.47 45.70
N ARG A 19 -18.97 0.75 44.75
CA ARG A 19 -18.46 -0.51 44.22
C ARG A 19 -17.96 -0.33 42.79
N HIS A 20 -16.85 -0.96 42.47
CA HIS A 20 -16.43 -1.11 41.08
C HIS A 20 -17.44 -2.01 40.35
N PRO A 21 -17.95 -1.63 39.16
CA PRO A 21 -18.97 -2.39 38.47
C PRO A 21 -18.61 -3.84 38.18
N VAL A 22 -17.37 -4.08 37.71
CA VAL A 22 -16.89 -5.45 37.44
C VAL A 22 -16.89 -6.30 38.71
N ASP A 23 -16.37 -5.75 39.81
CA ASP A 23 -16.34 -6.47 41.09
C ASP A 23 -17.74 -6.78 41.61
N HIS A 24 -18.72 -5.89 41.39
CA HIS A 24 -20.12 -6.14 41.78
C HIS A 24 -20.64 -7.41 41.14
N PHE A 25 -20.53 -7.55 39.85
CA PHE A 25 -21.05 -8.73 39.13
C PHE A 25 -20.27 -10.00 39.46
N ILE A 26 -18.95 -9.92 39.64
CA ILE A 26 -18.10 -11.05 39.98
C ILE A 26 -18.41 -11.52 41.40
N ILE A 27 -18.55 -10.61 42.38
CA ILE A 27 -18.87 -10.95 43.76
C ILE A 27 -20.26 -11.65 43.84
N ASP A 28 -21.24 -11.13 43.11
CA ASP A 28 -22.58 -11.72 43.11
C ASP A 28 -22.58 -13.14 42.52
N ARG A 29 -21.78 -13.39 41.50
CA ARG A 29 -21.60 -14.74 40.97
C ARG A 29 -20.86 -15.65 41.95
N LEU A 30 -19.75 -15.19 42.51
CA LEU A 30 -18.99 -15.96 43.50
C LEU A 30 -19.87 -16.36 44.73
N LYS A 31 -20.68 -15.43 45.23
CA LYS A 31 -21.59 -15.72 46.33
C LYS A 31 -22.63 -16.83 46.02
N LYS A 32 -23.15 -16.86 44.80
CA LYS A 32 -24.08 -17.92 44.37
C LYS A 32 -23.42 -19.29 44.34
N GLU A 33 -22.11 -19.34 44.13
CA GLU A 33 -21.31 -20.58 44.14
C GLU A 33 -20.67 -20.87 45.54
N GLY A 34 -20.99 -20.09 46.58
CA GLY A 34 -20.39 -20.23 47.90
C GLY A 34 -18.93 -19.86 47.99
N LEU A 35 -18.44 -19.03 47.05
CA LEU A 35 -17.08 -18.60 46.94
C LEU A 35 -16.89 -17.12 47.32
N ALA A 36 -15.66 -16.72 47.57
CA ALA A 36 -15.23 -15.35 47.80
C ALA A 36 -13.98 -15.05 46.99
N PHE A 37 -13.59 -13.77 46.90
CA PHE A 37 -12.29 -13.40 46.34
C PHE A 37 -11.14 -14.03 47.12
N SER A 38 -10.10 -14.43 46.41
CA SER A 38 -8.81 -14.76 47.00
C SER A 38 -8.19 -13.52 47.66
N PRO A 39 -7.28 -13.68 48.63
CA PRO A 39 -6.54 -12.58 49.16
C PRO A 39 -5.77 -11.84 48.05
N GLN A 40 -5.58 -10.53 48.23
CA GLN A 40 -4.80 -9.74 47.31
C GLN A 40 -3.36 -10.28 47.23
N ALA A 41 -2.83 -10.38 46.01
CA ALA A 41 -1.46 -10.79 45.80
C ALA A 41 -0.46 -9.76 46.40
N ASP A 42 0.73 -10.21 46.76
CA ASP A 42 1.80 -9.31 47.18
C ASP A 42 2.20 -8.35 46.06
N ARG A 43 2.82 -7.22 46.44
CA ARG A 43 3.15 -6.15 45.49
C ARG A 43 4.10 -6.60 44.36
N ARG A 44 5.01 -7.53 44.62
CA ARG A 44 5.93 -8.05 43.59
C ARG A 44 5.19 -8.88 42.54
N THR A 45 4.28 -9.73 43.00
CA THR A 45 3.42 -10.53 42.18
C THR A 45 2.46 -9.65 41.34
N LEU A 46 1.87 -8.61 41.96
CA LEU A 46 1.01 -7.64 41.27
C LEU A 46 1.79 -6.91 40.16
N ALA A 47 3.01 -6.39 40.49
CA ALA A 47 3.82 -5.71 39.48
C ALA A 47 4.12 -6.60 38.27
N ARG A 48 4.50 -7.86 38.50
CA ARG A 48 4.76 -8.81 37.42
C ARG A 48 3.52 -9.08 36.59
N ARG A 49 2.37 -9.33 37.23
CA ARG A 49 1.12 -9.64 36.51
C ARG A 49 0.68 -8.48 35.65
N VAL A 50 0.57 -7.29 36.22
CA VAL A 50 0.07 -6.13 35.48
C VAL A 50 1.02 -5.72 34.33
N SER A 51 2.34 -5.89 34.52
CA SER A 51 3.29 -5.63 33.43
C SER A 51 3.10 -6.61 32.27
N LEU A 52 2.96 -7.90 32.56
CA LEU A 52 2.70 -8.92 31.54
C LEU A 52 1.35 -8.70 30.83
N ASP A 53 0.32 -8.29 31.58
CA ASP A 53 -1.03 -8.04 31.02
C ASP A 53 -1.04 -6.76 30.16
N LEU A 54 -0.34 -5.69 30.55
CA LEU A 54 -0.38 -4.40 29.83
C LEU A 54 0.61 -4.31 28.69
N ILE A 55 1.85 -4.79 28.90
CA ILE A 55 2.93 -4.59 27.93
C ILE A 55 3.58 -5.90 27.45
N GLY A 56 3.08 -7.06 27.89
CA GLY A 56 3.63 -8.36 27.51
C GLY A 56 5.03 -8.68 28.05
N LEU A 57 5.63 -7.79 28.80
CA LEU A 57 6.98 -7.89 29.35
C LEU A 57 6.98 -7.80 30.88
N PRO A 58 7.94 -8.45 31.59
CA PRO A 58 8.09 -8.22 33.01
C PRO A 58 8.56 -6.78 33.28
N PRO A 59 8.28 -6.22 34.48
CA PRO A 59 8.79 -4.92 34.83
C PRO A 59 10.33 -4.94 34.93
N SER A 60 10.97 -3.84 34.57
CA SER A 60 12.40 -3.69 34.83
C SER A 60 12.66 -3.68 36.34
N ILE A 61 13.90 -3.97 36.75
CA ILE A 61 14.30 -3.94 38.15
C ILE A 61 14.05 -2.55 38.78
N ARG A 62 14.35 -1.48 38.04
CA ARG A 62 14.11 -0.10 38.45
C ARG A 62 12.64 0.21 38.70
N GLU A 63 11.78 -0.17 37.80
CA GLU A 63 10.31 0.01 37.92
C GLU A 63 9.76 -0.78 39.12
N LEU A 64 10.22 -2.01 39.29
CA LEU A 64 9.82 -2.86 40.39
C LEU A 64 10.25 -2.26 41.74
N GLU A 65 11.48 -1.85 41.84
CA GLU A 65 12.04 -1.24 43.10
C GLU A 65 11.31 0.07 43.41
N ALA A 66 11.08 0.93 42.43
CA ALA A 66 10.28 2.15 42.58
C ALA A 66 8.89 1.86 43.09
N PHE A 67 8.19 0.92 42.50
CA PHE A 67 6.84 0.51 42.93
C PHE A 67 6.85 -0.09 44.35
N LEU A 68 7.79 -0.95 44.69
CA LEU A 68 7.90 -1.54 46.01
C LEU A 68 8.27 -0.49 47.11
N GLY A 69 9.02 0.53 46.73
CA GLY A 69 9.42 1.64 47.62
C GLY A 69 8.33 2.66 47.85
N ASP A 70 7.43 2.87 46.88
CA ASP A 70 6.32 3.82 46.98
C ASP A 70 5.26 3.31 47.97
N LYS A 71 4.99 4.08 49.04
CA LYS A 71 3.99 3.76 50.06
C LYS A 71 2.71 4.58 49.95
N SER A 72 2.57 5.39 48.93
CA SER A 72 1.34 6.15 48.66
C SER A 72 0.17 5.23 48.34
N GLU A 73 -1.03 5.73 48.52
CA GLU A 73 -2.27 5.02 48.14
C GLU A 73 -2.36 4.89 46.60
N GLU A 74 -1.79 5.82 45.87
CA GLU A 74 -1.78 5.88 44.39
C GLU A 74 -0.67 5.03 43.77
N ALA A 75 0.22 4.41 44.55
CA ALA A 75 1.40 3.70 44.05
C ALA A 75 1.08 2.67 42.98
N TYR A 76 -0.01 1.93 43.11
CA TYR A 76 -0.44 0.96 42.11
C TYR A 76 -0.95 1.64 40.82
N GLN A 77 -1.77 2.69 40.97
CA GLN A 77 -2.28 3.46 39.83
C GLN A 77 -1.12 4.11 39.06
N ASN A 78 -0.20 4.76 39.77
CA ASN A 78 0.98 5.38 39.14
C ASN A 78 1.84 4.36 38.39
N PHE A 79 1.97 3.14 38.93
CA PHE A 79 2.68 2.06 38.25
C PHE A 79 1.95 1.61 36.97
N VAL A 80 0.63 1.44 37.01
CA VAL A 80 -0.22 1.11 35.86
C VAL A 80 -0.12 2.20 34.77
N ASP A 81 -0.31 3.46 35.17
CA ASP A 81 -0.24 4.60 34.24
C ASP A 81 1.14 4.71 33.58
N GLY A 82 2.19 4.42 34.35
CA GLY A 82 3.56 4.37 33.83
C GLY A 82 3.77 3.27 32.78
N LEU A 83 3.10 2.14 32.90
CA LEU A 83 3.14 1.07 31.89
C LEU A 83 2.32 1.43 30.63
N MET A 84 1.16 2.07 30.81
CA MET A 84 0.25 2.40 29.70
C MET A 84 0.80 3.46 28.74
N VAL A 85 1.77 4.30 29.18
CA VAL A 85 2.41 5.28 28.30
C VAL A 85 3.64 4.73 27.55
N ARG A 86 4.01 3.48 27.81
CA ARG A 86 5.15 2.84 27.14
C ARG A 86 4.76 2.38 25.73
N PRO A 87 5.67 2.51 24.74
CA PRO A 87 5.41 2.02 23.38
C PRO A 87 5.00 0.55 23.31
N GLU A 88 5.51 -0.28 24.21
CA GLU A 88 5.24 -1.71 24.29
C GLU A 88 3.75 -2.01 24.62
N PHE A 89 3.03 -1.05 25.19
CA PHE A 89 1.58 -1.18 25.40
C PHE A 89 0.88 -1.34 24.05
N GLY A 90 1.13 -0.45 23.10
CA GLY A 90 0.57 -0.56 21.76
C GLY A 90 1.04 -1.79 21.01
N GLU A 91 2.33 -2.16 21.12
CA GLU A 91 2.87 -3.37 20.49
C GLU A 91 2.19 -4.64 21.00
N HIS A 92 1.98 -4.73 22.32
CA HIS A 92 1.32 -5.88 22.95
C HIS A 92 -0.14 -6.04 22.53
N TRP A 93 -0.91 -4.95 22.58
CA TRP A 93 -2.35 -4.99 22.26
C TRP A 93 -2.61 -5.04 20.75
N ALA A 94 -1.77 -4.39 19.96
CA ALA A 94 -1.86 -4.46 18.50
C ALA A 94 -1.74 -5.90 17.98
N ARG A 95 -0.91 -6.72 18.60
CA ARG A 95 -0.76 -8.13 18.21
C ARG A 95 -2.10 -8.87 18.22
N MET A 96 -2.93 -8.65 19.22
CA MET A 96 -4.26 -9.30 19.32
C MET A 96 -5.20 -8.81 18.21
N TRP A 97 -5.13 -7.52 17.88
CA TRP A 97 -5.91 -6.97 16.78
C TRP A 97 -5.41 -7.44 15.41
N LEU A 98 -4.10 -7.53 15.23
CA LEU A 98 -3.48 -8.01 14.00
C LEU A 98 -3.83 -9.48 13.71
N ASP A 99 -3.96 -10.32 14.75
CA ASP A 99 -4.47 -11.69 14.60
C ASP A 99 -5.92 -11.69 14.07
N LEU A 100 -6.80 -10.84 14.61
CA LEU A 100 -8.17 -10.68 14.12
C LEU A 100 -8.19 -10.14 12.68
N ALA A 101 -7.31 -9.21 12.35
CA ALA A 101 -7.16 -8.64 11.02
C ALA A 101 -6.45 -9.57 10.02
N ARG A 102 -6.00 -10.75 10.42
CA ARG A 102 -5.24 -11.73 9.61
C ARG A 102 -3.93 -11.16 9.05
N TYR A 103 -3.29 -10.22 9.75
CA TYR A 103 -2.06 -9.59 9.30
C TYR A 103 -0.97 -10.63 9.04
N ALA A 104 -0.32 -10.52 7.89
CA ALA A 104 0.87 -11.29 7.55
C ALA A 104 1.80 -10.45 6.67
N ASP A 105 3.12 -10.69 6.81
CA ASP A 105 4.15 -10.08 5.97
C ASP A 105 4.39 -10.88 4.67
N SER A 106 3.50 -11.82 4.34
CA SER A 106 3.53 -12.63 3.13
C SER A 106 2.16 -12.76 2.48
N ALA A 107 2.15 -13.14 1.20
CA ALA A 107 0.96 -13.12 0.35
C ALA A 107 0.02 -14.31 0.58
N GLY A 108 0.51 -15.42 1.12
CA GLY A 108 -0.21 -16.69 1.22
C GLY A 108 -0.20 -17.48 -0.08
N TYR A 109 -1.00 -18.53 -0.14
CA TYR A 109 -0.99 -19.56 -1.19
C TYR A 109 0.37 -20.23 -1.36
N ALA A 110 0.62 -20.93 -2.45
CA ALA A 110 1.85 -21.69 -2.64
C ALA A 110 3.06 -20.82 -2.97
N ASP A 111 2.85 -19.69 -3.69
CA ASP A 111 3.87 -18.67 -3.96
C ASP A 111 3.84 -17.60 -2.85
N ASP A 112 4.11 -17.99 -1.63
CA ASP A 112 4.02 -17.15 -0.43
C ASP A 112 5.12 -16.08 -0.37
N ARG A 113 5.11 -15.16 -1.30
CA ARG A 113 6.07 -14.06 -1.40
C ARG A 113 5.89 -13.02 -0.29
N ALA A 114 6.97 -12.33 0.04
CA ALA A 114 6.93 -11.22 0.98
C ALA A 114 6.02 -10.08 0.48
N ARG A 115 5.28 -9.45 1.40
CA ARG A 115 4.40 -8.29 1.17
C ARG A 115 4.91 -7.06 1.89
N THR A 116 4.60 -5.90 1.33
CA THR A 116 4.89 -4.60 1.96
C THR A 116 3.61 -4.01 2.53
N ILE A 117 3.17 -4.53 3.68
CA ILE A 117 1.94 -4.08 4.38
C ILE A 117 2.21 -3.62 5.83
N TRP A 118 3.48 -3.55 6.23
CA TRP A 118 3.93 -3.21 7.58
C TRP A 118 3.34 -1.90 8.14
N ALA A 119 3.00 -0.95 7.28
CA ALA A 119 2.42 0.32 7.71
C ALA A 119 1.07 0.15 8.42
N PHE A 120 0.27 -0.85 8.04
CA PHE A 120 -0.96 -1.18 8.76
C PHE A 120 -0.68 -1.65 10.19
N ARG A 121 0.34 -2.50 10.38
CA ARG A 121 0.78 -2.90 11.72
C ARG A 121 1.18 -1.68 12.56
N ASP A 122 1.97 -0.79 12.00
CA ASP A 122 2.45 0.42 12.69
C ASP A 122 1.27 1.38 12.99
N TYR A 123 0.28 1.49 12.09
CA TYR A 123 -0.97 2.22 12.35
C TYR A 123 -1.70 1.64 13.56
N VAL A 124 -1.87 0.33 13.64
CA VAL A 124 -2.58 -0.33 14.75
C VAL A 124 -1.83 -0.10 16.06
N ILE A 125 -0.50 -0.29 16.10
CA ILE A 125 0.33 -0.01 17.28
C ILE A 125 0.14 1.44 17.75
N LYS A 126 0.21 2.38 16.82
CA LYS A 126 0.05 3.80 17.10
C LYS A 126 -1.35 4.11 17.65
N ALA A 127 -2.40 3.55 17.04
CA ALA A 127 -3.78 3.73 17.47
C ALA A 127 -4.00 3.30 18.93
N PHE A 128 -3.42 2.18 19.36
CA PHE A 128 -3.46 1.75 20.75
C PHE A 128 -2.67 2.68 21.67
N ASN A 129 -1.47 3.10 21.28
CA ASN A 129 -0.65 4.01 22.09
C ASN A 129 -1.26 5.42 22.24
N GLU A 130 -2.00 5.87 21.23
CA GLU A 130 -2.71 7.16 21.24
C GLU A 130 -4.11 7.05 21.85
N ASN A 131 -4.52 5.84 22.28
CA ASN A 131 -5.86 5.56 22.80
C ASN A 131 -6.96 6.05 21.85
N LEU A 132 -6.81 5.77 20.55
CA LEU A 132 -7.77 6.18 19.52
C LEU A 132 -9.15 5.63 19.88
N PRO A 133 -10.23 6.45 19.92
CA PRO A 133 -11.58 5.97 20.20
C PRO A 133 -11.98 4.82 19.28
N PHE A 134 -12.62 3.79 19.84
CA PHE A 134 -12.93 2.55 19.11
C PHE A 134 -13.84 2.78 17.90
N ASP A 135 -14.78 3.70 17.98
CA ASP A 135 -15.64 4.09 16.87
C ASP A 135 -14.84 4.71 15.73
N GLN A 136 -13.90 5.62 16.03
CA GLN A 136 -13.01 6.19 15.03
C GLN A 136 -12.06 5.13 14.45
N PHE A 137 -11.45 4.29 15.29
CA PHE A 137 -10.61 3.17 14.87
C PHE A 137 -11.36 2.21 13.93
N THR A 138 -12.64 1.98 14.18
CA THR A 138 -13.53 1.17 13.33
C THR A 138 -13.77 1.85 11.98
N ILE A 139 -14.17 3.13 11.99
CA ILE A 139 -14.47 3.90 10.77
C ILE A 139 -13.24 3.96 9.86
N GLU A 140 -12.06 4.24 10.44
CA GLU A 140 -10.83 4.35 9.67
C GLU A 140 -10.43 3.04 8.98
N GLN A 141 -10.66 1.90 9.61
CA GLN A 141 -10.33 0.61 9.02
C GLN A 141 -11.36 0.12 7.99
N LEU A 142 -12.64 0.42 8.21
CA LEU A 142 -13.70 -0.04 7.31
C LEU A 142 -13.93 0.90 6.13
N ALA A 143 -13.73 2.21 6.30
CA ALA A 143 -14.10 3.25 5.35
C ALA A 143 -13.21 4.51 5.44
N GLY A 144 -11.95 4.36 5.81
CA GLY A 144 -11.02 5.48 5.98
C GLY A 144 -10.80 6.27 4.69
N ASP A 145 -10.82 5.61 3.55
CA ASP A 145 -10.72 6.20 2.21
C ASP A 145 -11.96 7.01 1.79
N LEU A 146 -13.10 6.76 2.40
CA LEU A 146 -14.36 7.48 2.13
C LEU A 146 -14.53 8.75 2.98
N LEU A 147 -13.60 9.02 3.91
CA LEU A 147 -13.62 10.23 4.71
C LEU A 147 -13.34 11.48 3.84
N ALA A 148 -13.89 12.62 4.24
CA ALA A 148 -13.61 13.87 3.56
C ALA A 148 -12.12 14.25 3.71
N GLN A 149 -11.34 14.25 2.63
CA GLN A 149 -9.90 14.49 2.62
C GLN A 149 -9.12 13.55 3.56
N PRO A 150 -9.12 12.23 3.29
CA PRO A 150 -8.51 11.26 4.17
C PRO A 150 -7.00 11.50 4.30
N SER A 151 -6.51 11.43 5.53
CA SER A 151 -5.08 11.47 5.82
C SER A 151 -4.37 10.18 5.36
N GLU A 152 -3.04 10.23 5.23
CA GLU A 152 -2.23 9.05 4.93
C GLU A 152 -2.50 7.90 5.93
N GLN A 153 -2.67 8.22 7.22
CA GLN A 153 -2.96 7.22 8.25
C GLN A 153 -4.34 6.56 8.07
N GLN A 154 -5.34 7.33 7.66
CA GLN A 154 -6.69 6.81 7.38
C GLN A 154 -6.72 5.92 6.13
N LEU A 155 -5.93 6.26 5.11
CA LEU A 155 -5.73 5.38 3.97
C LEU A 155 -5.00 4.09 4.35
N ILE A 156 -3.95 4.17 5.20
CA ILE A 156 -3.24 3.00 5.71
C ILE A 156 -4.18 2.09 6.51
N ALA A 157 -5.08 2.66 7.31
CA ALA A 157 -6.02 1.90 8.12
C ALA A 157 -6.91 0.96 7.27
N THR A 158 -7.31 1.37 6.06
CA THR A 158 -8.11 0.53 5.15
C THR A 158 -7.40 -0.73 4.67
N ALA A 159 -6.09 -0.85 4.93
CA ALA A 159 -5.35 -2.08 4.68
C ALA A 159 -5.85 -3.27 5.51
N PHE A 160 -6.73 -3.06 6.50
CA PHE A 160 -7.52 -4.14 7.11
C PHE A 160 -8.17 -5.03 6.04
N HIS A 161 -8.74 -4.44 5.01
CA HIS A 161 -9.35 -5.16 3.89
C HIS A 161 -8.32 -5.74 2.90
N ARG A 162 -7.05 -5.35 3.01
CA ARG A 162 -5.97 -5.81 2.13
C ARG A 162 -5.12 -6.93 2.75
N ASN A 163 -5.40 -7.35 3.98
CA ASN A 163 -4.78 -8.52 4.61
C ASN A 163 -5.30 -9.86 4.07
N THR A 164 -6.07 -9.86 3.00
CA THR A 164 -6.48 -11.06 2.27
C THR A 164 -5.27 -11.71 1.60
N GLN A 165 -5.32 -13.02 1.41
CA GLN A 165 -4.35 -13.71 0.58
C GLN A 165 -4.45 -13.24 -0.87
N THR A 166 -3.32 -13.24 -1.59
CA THR A 166 -3.24 -12.94 -3.03
C THR A 166 -2.59 -14.10 -3.77
N ASN A 167 -3.18 -14.50 -4.90
CA ASN A 167 -2.68 -15.61 -5.70
C ASN A 167 -2.04 -15.10 -6.99
N ASN A 168 -0.74 -15.40 -7.16
CA ASN A 168 0.04 -14.99 -8.32
C ASN A 168 0.62 -16.18 -9.09
N GLU A 169 0.05 -17.36 -8.91
CA GLU A 169 0.49 -18.57 -9.61
C GLU A 169 0.12 -18.50 -11.10
N GLY A 170 0.91 -19.18 -11.92
CA GLY A 170 0.64 -19.25 -13.36
C GLY A 170 -0.67 -19.98 -13.65
N GLY A 171 -1.53 -19.36 -14.48
CA GLY A 171 -2.81 -19.96 -14.88
C GLY A 171 -3.98 -19.66 -13.97
N THR A 172 -3.82 -18.78 -12.97
CA THR A 172 -4.91 -18.29 -12.13
C THR A 172 -5.69 -17.16 -12.81
N ASN A 173 -6.93 -16.95 -12.37
CA ASN A 173 -7.79 -15.87 -12.85
C ASN A 173 -7.89 -14.80 -11.77
N ASP A 174 -7.40 -13.59 -12.05
CA ASP A 174 -7.37 -12.47 -11.11
C ASP A 174 -8.75 -12.16 -10.53
N GLU A 175 -9.82 -12.22 -11.35
CA GLU A 175 -11.19 -11.95 -10.88
C GLU A 175 -11.74 -13.05 -9.97
N GLU A 176 -11.39 -14.29 -10.20
CA GLU A 176 -11.76 -15.40 -9.31
C GLU A 176 -11.17 -15.18 -7.92
N PHE A 177 -9.87 -14.90 -7.83
CA PHE A 177 -9.21 -14.68 -6.55
C PHE A 177 -9.58 -13.36 -5.90
N ARG A 178 -9.88 -12.32 -6.68
CA ARG A 178 -10.51 -11.08 -6.17
C ARG A 178 -11.84 -11.40 -5.48
N ASN A 179 -12.67 -12.22 -6.08
CA ASN A 179 -13.94 -12.65 -5.49
C ASN A 179 -13.73 -13.42 -4.18
N VAL A 180 -12.76 -14.34 -4.14
CA VAL A 180 -12.38 -15.06 -2.91
C VAL A 180 -11.92 -14.07 -1.82
N ALA A 181 -11.16 -13.04 -2.18
CA ALA A 181 -10.75 -12.00 -1.25
C ALA A 181 -11.94 -11.20 -0.69
N VAL A 182 -12.96 -10.90 -1.51
CA VAL A 182 -14.19 -10.22 -1.02
C VAL A 182 -14.96 -11.12 -0.05
N VAL A 183 -15.09 -12.42 -0.33
CA VAL A 183 -15.69 -13.40 0.60
C VAL A 183 -14.96 -13.40 1.94
N ASP A 184 -13.63 -13.42 1.92
CA ASP A 184 -12.81 -13.37 3.13
C ASP A 184 -12.99 -12.05 3.90
N ARG A 185 -13.08 -10.90 3.22
CA ARG A 185 -13.36 -9.59 3.85
C ARG A 185 -14.68 -9.56 4.58
N VAL A 186 -15.76 -10.07 3.96
CA VAL A 186 -17.07 -10.20 4.61
C VAL A 186 -16.95 -11.02 5.88
N ASN A 187 -16.43 -12.23 5.77
CA ASN A 187 -16.33 -13.14 6.90
C ASN A 187 -15.48 -12.56 8.03
N THR A 188 -14.35 -11.96 7.72
CA THR A 188 -13.44 -11.37 8.71
C THR A 188 -14.03 -10.13 9.38
N THR A 189 -14.68 -9.25 8.62
CA THR A 189 -15.31 -8.05 9.19
C THR A 189 -16.34 -8.42 10.25
N PHE A 190 -17.23 -9.34 9.96
CA PHE A 190 -18.25 -9.74 10.92
C PHE A 190 -17.67 -10.57 12.08
N ALA A 191 -16.69 -11.42 11.83
CA ALA A 191 -16.00 -12.13 12.91
C ALA A 191 -15.28 -11.17 13.85
N THR A 192 -14.61 -10.14 13.33
CA THR A 192 -13.83 -9.18 14.12
C THR A 192 -14.72 -8.26 14.96
N TRP A 193 -15.71 -7.61 14.35
CA TRP A 193 -16.53 -6.60 15.05
C TRP A 193 -17.75 -7.14 15.75
N MET A 194 -18.32 -8.24 15.28
CA MET A 194 -19.55 -8.81 15.83
C MET A 194 -19.35 -10.16 16.51
N GLY A 195 -18.18 -10.76 16.40
CA GLY A 195 -17.94 -12.11 16.93
C GLY A 195 -18.83 -13.17 16.27
N THR A 196 -19.31 -12.92 15.05
CA THR A 196 -20.31 -13.75 14.37
C THR A 196 -19.70 -14.35 13.10
N THR A 197 -19.86 -15.66 12.92
CA THR A 197 -19.41 -16.36 11.72
C THR A 197 -20.45 -16.23 10.61
N MET A 198 -20.19 -15.44 9.57
CA MET A 198 -21.11 -15.26 8.44
C MET A 198 -20.96 -16.32 7.34
N ALA A 199 -19.87 -17.07 7.30
CA ALA A 199 -19.52 -17.96 6.19
C ALA A 199 -20.63 -18.96 5.81
N CYS A 200 -21.40 -19.47 6.79
CA CYS A 200 -22.53 -20.37 6.52
C CYS A 200 -23.62 -19.72 5.67
N ALA A 201 -23.80 -18.39 5.81
CA ALA A 201 -24.81 -17.64 5.08
C ALA A 201 -24.46 -17.42 3.60
N GLN A 202 -23.25 -17.72 3.18
CA GLN A 202 -22.85 -17.71 1.78
C GLN A 202 -23.64 -18.70 0.91
N CYS A 203 -24.01 -19.86 1.47
CA CYS A 203 -24.71 -20.91 0.72
C CYS A 203 -26.20 -21.03 1.08
N HIS A 204 -26.59 -20.67 2.31
CA HIS A 204 -27.97 -20.74 2.81
C HIS A 204 -28.15 -19.83 4.01
N THR A 205 -29.38 -19.46 4.35
CA THR A 205 -29.66 -18.72 5.60
C THR A 205 -29.00 -19.39 6.80
N HIS A 206 -28.32 -18.63 7.65
CA HIS A 206 -27.54 -19.14 8.77
C HIS A 206 -28.43 -19.98 9.72
N LYS A 207 -27.89 -21.11 10.16
CA LYS A 207 -28.71 -22.07 10.92
C LYS A 207 -29.06 -21.58 12.32
N TYR A 208 -28.16 -20.89 12.98
CA TYR A 208 -28.30 -20.51 14.39
C TYR A 208 -28.43 -19.00 14.58
N ASP A 209 -27.66 -18.21 13.83
CA ASP A 209 -27.67 -16.77 13.93
C ASP A 209 -28.68 -16.15 12.96
N PRO A 210 -29.26 -14.98 13.31
CA PRO A 210 -30.29 -14.33 12.49
C PRO A 210 -29.71 -13.62 11.29
N ILE A 211 -28.98 -14.35 10.45
CA ILE A 211 -28.35 -13.85 9.24
C ILE A 211 -28.90 -14.63 8.06
N THR A 212 -29.54 -13.93 7.15
CA THR A 212 -30.08 -14.54 5.93
C THR A 212 -29.02 -14.64 4.84
N HIS A 213 -29.25 -15.53 3.89
CA HIS A 213 -28.44 -15.62 2.67
C HIS A 213 -28.39 -14.29 1.91
N GLU A 214 -29.51 -13.57 1.83
CA GLU A 214 -29.62 -12.26 1.19
C GLU A 214 -28.74 -11.21 1.89
N GLU A 215 -28.80 -11.13 3.22
CA GLU A 215 -27.97 -10.19 4.01
C GLU A 215 -26.48 -10.45 3.84
N TYR A 216 -26.06 -11.71 3.65
CA TYR A 216 -24.70 -12.04 3.31
C TYR A 216 -24.26 -11.37 2.00
N PHE A 217 -25.07 -11.50 0.95
CA PHE A 217 -24.74 -10.91 -0.34
C PHE A 217 -24.91 -9.40 -0.40
N GLN A 218 -25.75 -8.81 0.46
CA GLN A 218 -25.77 -7.36 0.65
C GLN A 218 -24.46 -6.85 1.27
N ALA A 219 -23.91 -7.55 2.27
CA ALA A 219 -22.60 -7.24 2.83
C ALA A 219 -21.47 -7.49 1.82
N PHE A 220 -21.57 -8.56 1.04
CA PHE A 220 -20.64 -8.85 -0.05
C PHE A 220 -20.63 -7.74 -1.09
N ASP A 221 -21.80 -7.25 -1.53
CA ASP A 221 -21.90 -6.19 -2.53
C ASP A 221 -21.20 -4.90 -2.07
N ILE A 222 -21.34 -4.52 -0.80
CA ILE A 222 -20.65 -3.35 -0.24
C ILE A 222 -19.13 -3.49 -0.40
N LEU A 223 -18.55 -4.64 -0.05
CA LEU A 223 -17.10 -4.88 -0.12
C LEU A 223 -16.62 -5.22 -1.53
N ASN A 224 -17.52 -5.59 -2.44
CA ASN A 224 -17.24 -5.83 -3.85
C ASN A 224 -17.04 -4.54 -4.66
N GLN A 225 -17.39 -3.37 -4.09
CA GLN A 225 -17.19 -2.05 -4.71
C GLN A 225 -15.72 -1.56 -4.67
N THR A 226 -14.81 -2.34 -4.11
CA THR A 226 -13.39 -1.98 -4.02
C THR A 226 -12.67 -2.08 -5.37
N GLN A 227 -11.68 -1.22 -5.61
CA GLN A 227 -10.96 -1.14 -6.88
C GLN A 227 -9.80 -2.12 -7.01
N ASP A 228 -9.51 -2.89 -5.98
CA ASP A 228 -8.40 -3.83 -6.01
C ASP A 228 -8.68 -5.02 -6.91
N ALA A 229 -7.61 -5.59 -7.42
CA ALA A 229 -7.60 -6.85 -8.15
C ALA A 229 -6.50 -7.75 -7.57
N ASP A 230 -6.62 -9.06 -7.80
CA ASP A 230 -5.60 -10.03 -7.39
C ASP A 230 -4.41 -9.99 -8.36
N LYS A 231 -3.67 -8.86 -8.36
CA LYS A 231 -2.54 -8.62 -9.24
C LYS A 231 -1.22 -8.71 -8.47
N ARG A 232 -0.17 -9.07 -9.20
CA ARG A 232 1.17 -9.23 -8.63
C ARG A 232 1.74 -7.96 -8.01
N ASP A 233 1.37 -6.78 -8.48
CA ASP A 233 1.78 -5.47 -7.95
C ASP A 233 0.89 -4.97 -6.82
N GLU A 234 -0.15 -5.75 -6.46
CA GLU A 234 -1.13 -5.46 -5.43
C GLU A 234 -1.79 -4.07 -5.56
N SER A 235 -1.84 -3.51 -6.77
CA SER A 235 -2.49 -2.22 -7.01
C SER A 235 -4.00 -2.25 -6.71
N PRO A 236 -4.59 -1.11 -6.24
CA PRO A 236 -3.95 0.17 -5.97
C PRO A 236 -3.14 0.19 -4.68
N VAL A 237 -1.99 0.88 -4.71
CA VAL A 237 -1.08 1.02 -3.56
C VAL A 237 -0.78 2.49 -3.29
N ILE A 238 -0.41 2.81 -2.05
CA ILE A 238 0.09 4.14 -1.68
C ILE A 238 1.58 4.06 -1.36
N SER A 239 2.34 5.06 -1.79
CA SER A 239 3.76 5.17 -1.45
C SER A 239 3.92 5.90 -0.12
N ILE A 240 4.54 5.25 0.84
CA ILE A 240 4.80 5.81 2.16
C ILE A 240 6.24 6.31 2.22
N PHE A 241 6.40 7.59 2.53
CA PHE A 241 7.70 8.25 2.60
C PHE A 241 8.00 8.71 4.02
N SER A 242 9.24 8.56 4.46
CA SER A 242 9.74 9.23 5.65
C SER A 242 9.72 10.76 5.48
N ASP A 243 9.78 11.52 6.56
CA ASP A 243 9.80 12.98 6.51
C ASP A 243 10.97 13.51 5.68
N GLN A 244 12.12 12.84 5.73
CA GLN A 244 13.28 13.17 4.92
C GLN A 244 12.98 12.94 3.42
N GLN A 245 12.38 11.81 3.08
CA GLN A 245 11.99 11.49 1.71
C GLN A 245 10.90 12.44 1.19
N LYS A 246 9.91 12.82 2.02
CA LYS A 246 8.90 13.83 1.68
C LYS A 246 9.53 15.19 1.34
N LYS A 247 10.53 15.62 2.12
CA LYS A 247 11.29 16.84 1.83
C LYS A 247 12.06 16.75 0.51
N GLN A 248 12.76 15.64 0.31
CA GLN A 248 13.53 15.41 -0.92
C GLN A 248 12.62 15.34 -2.15
N LYS A 249 11.49 14.62 -2.07
CA LYS A 249 10.48 14.55 -3.13
C LYS A 249 10.00 15.94 -3.53
N LYS A 250 9.63 16.78 -2.55
CA LYS A 250 9.20 18.16 -2.80
C LYS A 250 10.27 19.01 -3.49
N GLN A 251 11.55 18.84 -3.14
CA GLN A 251 12.65 19.53 -3.78
C GLN A 251 12.81 19.09 -5.23
N LEU A 252 12.80 17.76 -5.47
CA LEU A 252 12.91 17.22 -6.82
C LEU A 252 11.73 17.60 -7.72
N GLU A 253 10.52 17.60 -7.19
CA GLU A 253 9.33 18.06 -7.94
C GLU A 253 9.43 19.54 -8.31
N ALA A 254 9.96 20.38 -7.42
CA ALA A 254 10.18 21.79 -7.72
C ALA A 254 11.25 21.97 -8.81
N GLU A 255 12.34 21.20 -8.78
CA GLU A 255 13.38 21.21 -9.79
C GLU A 255 12.87 20.72 -11.15
N ILE A 256 12.12 19.62 -11.18
CA ILE A 256 11.47 19.10 -12.40
C ILE A 256 10.57 20.17 -13.01
N ASN A 257 9.69 20.80 -12.21
CA ASN A 257 8.80 21.86 -12.67
C ASN A 257 9.58 23.07 -13.25
N GLN A 258 10.73 23.40 -12.67
CA GLN A 258 11.58 24.47 -13.17
C GLN A 258 12.23 24.09 -14.53
N LEU A 259 12.73 22.85 -14.63
CA LEU A 259 13.31 22.34 -15.85
C LEU A 259 12.27 22.22 -16.97
N GLU A 260 11.07 21.74 -16.69
CA GLU A 260 9.96 21.67 -17.65
C GLU A 260 9.56 23.06 -18.17
N LYS A 261 9.51 24.06 -17.28
CA LYS A 261 9.27 25.44 -17.70
C LYS A 261 10.37 25.97 -18.62
N SER A 262 11.63 25.66 -18.31
CA SER A 262 12.75 26.08 -19.16
C SER A 262 12.73 25.38 -20.53
N LEU A 263 12.26 24.15 -20.61
CA LEU A 263 12.07 23.41 -21.87
C LEU A 263 10.93 23.99 -22.73
N LYS A 264 9.84 24.40 -22.10
CA LYS A 264 8.68 25.02 -22.82
C LYS A 264 8.98 26.40 -23.38
N PHE A 265 9.92 27.13 -22.77
CA PHE A 265 10.30 28.49 -23.18
C PHE A 265 11.81 28.61 -23.39
N PRO A 266 12.40 27.89 -24.37
CA PRO A 266 13.84 27.87 -24.58
C PRO A 266 14.37 29.28 -24.96
N TYR A 267 13.53 30.13 -25.56
CA TYR A 267 13.93 31.48 -26.03
C TYR A 267 14.07 32.53 -24.89
N GLY A 268 13.68 32.19 -23.64
CA GLY A 268 13.84 33.07 -22.49
C GLY A 268 15.08 32.81 -21.64
N ASN A 269 15.88 31.81 -21.99
CA ASN A 269 17.08 31.44 -21.28
C ASN A 269 18.32 31.90 -22.07
N GLU A 270 18.95 33.00 -21.63
CA GLU A 270 20.13 33.59 -22.30
C GLU A 270 21.28 32.57 -22.42
N GLU A 271 21.48 31.71 -21.44
CA GLU A 271 22.55 30.68 -21.51
C GLU A 271 22.25 29.65 -22.61
N LEU A 272 21.00 29.22 -22.74
CA LEU A 272 20.59 28.29 -23.78
C LEU A 272 20.67 28.96 -25.18
N ALA A 273 20.25 30.20 -25.28
CA ALA A 273 20.38 30.99 -26.53
C ALA A 273 21.83 31.17 -26.95
N GLN A 274 22.74 31.43 -26.01
CA GLN A 274 24.18 31.50 -26.29
C GLN A 274 24.76 30.15 -26.74
N LYS A 275 24.37 29.06 -26.07
CA LYS A 275 24.77 27.69 -26.44
C LYS A 275 24.21 27.29 -27.82
N LEU A 276 22.99 27.67 -28.12
CA LEU A 276 22.38 27.43 -29.42
C LEU A 276 23.13 28.22 -30.52
N ALA A 277 23.38 29.50 -30.30
CA ALA A 277 24.11 30.34 -31.25
C ALA A 277 25.56 29.84 -31.48
N ALA A 278 26.23 29.37 -30.43
CA ALA A 278 27.54 28.74 -30.54
C ALA A 278 27.49 27.43 -31.34
N TRP A 279 26.47 26.59 -31.09
CA TRP A 279 26.26 25.36 -31.83
C TRP A 279 25.88 25.62 -33.30
N GLU A 280 24.99 26.56 -33.58
CA GLU A 280 24.63 26.96 -34.94
C GLU A 280 25.85 27.47 -35.73
N LYS A 281 26.72 28.25 -35.07
CA LYS A 281 27.98 28.72 -35.66
C LYS A 281 28.92 27.56 -35.98
N ASP A 282 29.02 26.59 -35.09
CA ASP A 282 29.85 25.39 -35.29
C ASP A 282 29.28 24.50 -36.40
N MET A 283 27.98 24.32 -36.44
CA MET A 283 27.25 23.58 -37.48
C MET A 283 27.36 24.30 -38.85
N GLY A 284 27.35 25.64 -38.86
CA GLY A 284 27.52 26.43 -40.07
C GLY A 284 28.91 26.26 -40.72
N THR A 285 29.89 25.75 -39.99
CA THR A 285 31.22 25.36 -40.53
C THR A 285 31.24 23.94 -41.08
N THR A 286 30.18 23.16 -40.86
CA THR A 286 30.09 21.78 -41.38
C THR A 286 29.89 21.83 -42.90
N ARG A 287 30.93 21.50 -43.61
CA ARG A 287 30.88 21.42 -45.07
C ARG A 287 30.38 20.04 -45.48
N TRP A 288 29.20 20.01 -46.07
CA TRP A 288 28.64 18.79 -46.64
C TRP A 288 29.21 18.59 -48.05
N GLU A 289 29.69 17.39 -48.33
CA GLU A 289 30.09 16.94 -49.64
C GLU A 289 29.12 15.88 -50.13
N ILE A 290 28.58 16.05 -51.35
CA ILE A 290 27.72 15.07 -51.97
C ILE A 290 28.56 13.88 -52.38
N LEU A 291 28.32 12.74 -51.75
CA LEU A 291 28.96 11.47 -52.08
C LEU A 291 28.20 10.81 -53.23
N LYS A 292 28.84 10.75 -54.40
CA LYS A 292 28.27 10.04 -55.54
C LYS A 292 28.57 8.55 -55.41
N PRO A 293 27.52 7.68 -55.39
CA PRO A 293 27.74 6.23 -55.28
C PRO A 293 28.42 5.71 -56.56
N THR A 294 29.43 4.90 -56.41
CA THR A 294 30.06 4.18 -57.50
C THR A 294 29.35 2.85 -57.80
N GLN A 295 28.65 2.31 -56.81
CA GLN A 295 27.83 1.13 -56.95
C GLN A 295 26.62 1.23 -56.01
N ALA A 296 25.49 0.74 -56.50
CA ALA A 296 24.27 0.58 -55.71
C ALA A 296 23.69 -0.86 -55.92
N LYS A 297 23.31 -1.52 -54.85
CA LYS A 297 22.70 -2.87 -54.94
C LYS A 297 21.52 -2.94 -54.00
N SER A 298 20.41 -3.53 -54.46
CA SER A 298 19.27 -3.94 -53.63
C SER A 298 19.39 -5.42 -53.30
N GLN A 299 19.06 -5.77 -52.08
CA GLN A 299 19.03 -7.17 -51.61
C GLN A 299 17.74 -7.87 -52.07
N SER A 300 16.66 -7.12 -52.18
CA SER A 300 15.33 -7.67 -52.54
C SER A 300 15.03 -7.64 -54.03
N GLY A 301 15.92 -7.08 -54.88
CA GLY A 301 15.82 -7.13 -56.34
C GLY A 301 15.26 -5.85 -56.98
N ALA A 302 15.12 -4.75 -56.23
CA ALA A 302 14.76 -3.45 -56.82
C ALA A 302 15.87 -2.98 -57.77
N THR A 303 15.50 -2.28 -58.84
CA THR A 303 16.41 -1.66 -59.79
C THR A 303 16.86 -0.32 -59.22
N LEU A 304 18.18 -0.14 -59.05
CA LEU A 304 18.75 1.10 -58.55
C LEU A 304 19.49 1.83 -59.66
N THR A 305 18.97 2.97 -60.11
CA THR A 305 19.53 3.79 -61.17
C THR A 305 20.31 4.97 -60.56
N LEU A 306 21.60 5.10 -60.94
CA LEU A 306 22.45 6.20 -60.49
C LEU A 306 22.29 7.40 -61.42
N SER A 307 22.06 8.58 -60.85
CA SER A 307 21.93 9.84 -61.60
C SER A 307 23.24 10.67 -61.48
N ASP A 308 23.44 11.57 -62.46
CA ASP A 308 24.63 12.42 -62.53
C ASP A 308 24.81 13.39 -61.35
N ASP A 309 23.70 13.75 -60.70
CA ASP A 309 23.70 14.59 -59.50
C ASP A 309 24.09 13.83 -58.21
N GLY A 310 24.23 12.50 -58.31
CA GLY A 310 24.57 11.63 -57.20
C GLY A 310 23.34 11.04 -56.48
N SER A 311 22.14 11.32 -56.98
CA SER A 311 20.94 10.65 -56.48
C SER A 311 20.81 9.21 -57.02
N VAL A 312 20.03 8.40 -56.35
CA VAL A 312 19.74 7.01 -56.75
C VAL A 312 18.23 6.80 -56.74
N LEU A 313 17.69 6.50 -57.94
CA LEU A 313 16.29 6.17 -58.10
C LEU A 313 16.09 4.66 -57.91
N ALA A 314 15.24 4.30 -56.99
CA ALA A 314 14.80 2.90 -56.78
C ALA A 314 13.50 2.67 -57.53
N SER A 315 13.49 1.67 -58.43
CA SER A 315 12.35 1.34 -59.27
C SER A 315 12.18 -0.19 -59.38
N GLY A 316 11.10 -0.64 -60.01
CA GLY A 316 10.78 -2.06 -60.19
C GLY A 316 10.04 -2.65 -59.01
N ASP A 317 10.09 -3.97 -58.82
CA ASP A 317 9.41 -4.68 -57.75
C ASP A 317 9.96 -4.26 -56.36
N GLN A 318 9.15 -3.47 -55.67
CA GLN A 318 9.50 -3.02 -54.30
C GLN A 318 8.81 -3.93 -53.30
N LYS A 319 9.58 -4.60 -52.45
CA LYS A 319 9.06 -5.35 -51.29
C LYS A 319 8.84 -4.41 -50.10
N ALA A 320 7.98 -4.83 -49.16
CA ALA A 320 7.70 -4.05 -47.98
C ALA A 320 8.92 -3.64 -47.13
N THR A 321 10.04 -4.37 -47.29
CA THR A 321 11.34 -4.07 -46.70
C THR A 321 12.42 -4.45 -47.72
N ASP A 322 13.43 -3.58 -47.89
CA ASP A 322 14.62 -3.84 -48.69
C ASP A 322 15.85 -3.23 -48.05
N GLU A 323 17.00 -3.84 -48.29
CA GLU A 323 18.29 -3.34 -47.88
C GLU A 323 19.07 -2.83 -49.11
N TYR A 324 19.38 -1.54 -49.11
CA TYR A 324 20.18 -0.93 -50.16
C TYR A 324 21.62 -0.75 -49.74
N LYS A 325 22.55 -1.28 -50.49
CA LYS A 325 23.98 -1.15 -50.25
C LYS A 325 24.61 -0.22 -51.28
N PHE A 326 25.17 0.90 -50.81
CA PHE A 326 25.85 1.87 -51.62
C PHE A 326 27.36 1.84 -51.34
N THR A 327 28.17 1.96 -52.40
CA THR A 327 29.62 2.09 -52.29
C THR A 327 30.05 3.46 -52.83
N PHE A 328 30.82 4.19 -52.05
CA PHE A 328 31.29 5.53 -52.36
C PHE A 328 32.80 5.57 -52.36
N GLN A 329 33.36 6.47 -53.14
CA GLN A 329 34.78 6.90 -53.03
C GLN A 329 34.79 8.36 -52.57
N SER A 330 35.51 8.63 -51.49
CA SER A 330 35.66 9.97 -50.92
C SER A 330 37.13 10.30 -50.73
N SER A 331 37.49 11.55 -50.97
CA SER A 331 38.78 12.10 -50.67
C SER A 331 38.95 12.54 -49.21
N LEU A 332 37.85 12.49 -48.44
CA LEU A 332 37.81 12.91 -47.04
C LEU A 332 38.62 11.94 -46.17
N LYS A 333 39.53 12.46 -45.34
CA LYS A 333 40.32 11.67 -44.38
C LYS A 333 39.50 11.23 -43.15
N THR A 334 38.47 12.00 -42.80
CA THR A 334 37.58 11.75 -41.66
C THR A 334 36.17 12.16 -42.03
N VAL A 335 35.19 11.38 -41.59
CA VAL A 335 33.74 11.65 -41.75
C VAL A 335 33.16 11.85 -40.38
N ALA A 336 32.62 13.03 -40.08
CA ALA A 336 31.98 13.37 -38.81
C ALA A 336 30.49 12.97 -38.79
N GLY A 337 29.84 12.87 -39.93
CA GLY A 337 28.45 12.47 -40.06
C GLY A 337 28.09 12.12 -41.50
N LEU A 338 27.05 11.34 -41.67
CA LEU A 338 26.43 11.00 -42.93
C LEU A 338 24.96 11.48 -42.90
N ARG A 339 24.56 12.21 -43.94
CA ARG A 339 23.20 12.67 -44.16
C ARG A 339 22.61 11.96 -45.39
N VAL A 340 21.47 11.33 -45.24
CA VAL A 340 20.69 10.74 -46.31
C VAL A 340 19.44 11.60 -46.52
N GLU A 341 19.21 12.06 -47.73
CA GLU A 341 18.02 12.80 -48.09
C GLU A 341 17.11 11.93 -48.96
N LEU A 342 15.84 11.87 -48.62
CA LEU A 342 14.82 11.24 -49.44
C LEU A 342 14.26 12.33 -50.37
N LEU A 343 14.41 12.13 -51.65
CA LEU A 343 13.94 13.05 -52.66
C LEU A 343 12.63 12.54 -53.29
N THR A 344 11.77 13.47 -53.72
CA THR A 344 10.58 13.13 -54.53
C THR A 344 10.99 12.99 -55.98
N ASP A 345 10.39 12.02 -56.67
CA ASP A 345 10.59 11.82 -58.11
C ASP A 345 9.23 11.74 -58.82
N GLU A 346 9.11 12.24 -60.03
CA GLU A 346 7.86 12.26 -60.79
C GLU A 346 7.38 10.84 -61.17
N SER A 347 8.21 9.84 -61.04
CA SER A 347 7.90 8.42 -61.33
C SER A 347 7.44 7.63 -60.13
N LEU A 348 7.38 8.24 -58.91
CA LEU A 348 6.96 7.58 -57.67
C LEU A 348 5.51 7.86 -57.31
#